data_b1881b574491a35950e5da38d169b841
#
_entry.id   b1881b574491a35950e5da38d169b841
#
_cell.length_a   1.000
_cell.length_b   1.000
_cell.length_c   1.000
_cell.angle_alpha   90.00
_cell.angle_beta   90.00
_cell.angle_gamma   90.00
#
_symmetry.space_group_name_H-M   'P 1'
#
loop_
_entity.id
_entity.type
_entity.pdbx_description
1 polymer ?
#
loop_
_entity_poly.entity_id
_entity_poly.type
_entity_poly.pdbx_seq_one_letter_code
_entity_poly.pdbx_strand_id
1 'polypeptide(L)'
;DLNAIGIKTKSFEPNKIILPYFRKILTSDMKRDLPKYILEHANKDLVIKDIDDIVKFNNENIILHAPYNQHLFNEIVYDTVTDSSLVEMKKITKVEANKFLNKIMDDNDFDVFISVDNDMAGIAAAAHFPALTVPMGYQKDGQPTNITFITRSFKEQLLYNLGYAYEKKSKKRKSPKNYN
;
A
#
# COMPACT_ATOMS: atom_id res chain seq x y z
N ASP A 1 -1.42 4.72 -28.58
CA ASP A 1 -0.80 5.99 -28.23
C ASP A 1 -1.87 6.88 -27.63
N LEU A 2 -1.78 7.17 -26.32
CA LEU A 2 -2.80 7.98 -25.60
C LEU A 2 -2.45 9.47 -25.65
N ASN A 3 -1.50 9.88 -26.51
CA ASN A 3 -0.95 11.23 -26.55
C ASN A 3 -0.50 11.75 -25.18
N ALA A 4 -0.08 10.83 -24.29
CA ALA A 4 0.41 11.18 -22.97
C ALA A 4 1.74 11.91 -23.06
N ILE A 5 1.84 13.02 -22.37
CA ILE A 5 3.09 13.81 -22.26
C ILE A 5 3.73 13.48 -20.92
N GLY A 6 4.92 12.89 -20.97
CA GLY A 6 5.72 12.61 -19.78
C GLY A 6 6.51 13.85 -19.35
N ILE A 7 6.24 14.36 -18.15
CA ILE A 7 6.98 15.47 -17.55
C ILE A 7 7.82 14.92 -16.40
N LYS A 8 9.14 15.07 -16.52
CA LYS A 8 10.06 14.71 -15.43
C LYS A 8 10.03 15.79 -14.35
N THR A 9 9.64 15.41 -13.15
CA THR A 9 9.61 16.34 -12.02
C THR A 9 10.87 16.22 -11.16
N LYS A 10 11.09 17.22 -10.31
CA LYS A 10 12.05 17.13 -9.20
C LYS A 10 11.50 16.13 -8.16
N SER A 11 12.38 15.61 -7.30
CA SER A 11 11.94 14.82 -6.15
C SER A 11 11.02 15.66 -5.26
N PHE A 12 9.91 15.07 -4.85
CA PHE A 12 8.99 15.67 -3.89
C PHE A 12 9.12 14.95 -2.56
N GLU A 13 9.18 15.70 -1.48
CA GLU A 13 9.19 15.11 -0.14
C GLU A 13 7.84 15.36 0.54
N PRO A 14 7.13 14.29 0.92
CA PRO A 14 5.89 14.42 1.68
C PRO A 14 6.18 14.95 3.10
N ASN A 15 5.16 15.50 3.74
CA ASN A 15 5.24 15.84 5.16
C ASN A 15 5.67 14.61 5.97
N LYS A 16 6.72 14.75 6.77
CA LYS A 16 7.33 13.65 7.55
C LYS A 16 6.36 12.94 8.51
N ILE A 17 5.22 13.54 8.82
CA ILE A 17 4.19 12.93 9.67
C ILE A 17 3.37 11.86 8.96
N ILE A 18 3.21 11.92 7.63
CA ILE A 18 2.27 11.07 6.88
C ILE A 18 2.60 9.59 7.05
N LEU A 19 3.82 9.17 6.70
CA LEU A 19 4.18 7.75 6.71
C LEU A 19 4.21 7.14 8.13
N PRO A 20 4.78 7.80 9.16
CA PRO A 20 4.72 7.30 10.52
C PRO A 20 3.28 7.15 11.05
N TYR A 21 2.41 8.13 10.79
CA TYR A 21 1.01 8.04 11.19
C TYR A 21 0.26 6.98 10.41
N PHE A 22 0.48 6.88 9.10
CA PHE A 22 -0.11 5.83 8.27
C PHE A 22 0.26 4.44 8.79
N ARG A 23 1.53 4.20 9.12
CA ARG A 23 1.98 2.95 9.74
C ARG A 23 1.27 2.68 11.07
N LYS A 24 1.17 3.69 11.94
CA LYS A 24 0.46 3.56 13.22
C LYS A 24 -1.03 3.27 13.03
N ILE A 25 -1.68 3.89 12.07
CA ILE A 25 -3.07 3.60 11.71
C ILE A 25 -3.23 2.14 11.33
N LEU A 26 -2.37 1.62 10.45
CA LEU A 26 -2.43 0.22 10.00
C LEU A 26 -2.26 -0.77 11.16
N THR A 27 -1.28 -0.56 12.05
CA THR A 27 -1.06 -1.44 13.21
C THR A 27 -2.21 -1.36 14.20
N SER A 28 -2.72 -0.16 14.46
CA SER A 28 -3.83 0.05 15.41
C SER A 28 -5.16 -0.49 14.89
N ASP A 29 -5.47 -0.30 13.61
CA ASP A 29 -6.67 -0.88 12.99
C ASP A 29 -6.58 -2.41 12.96
N MET A 30 -5.42 -2.97 12.58
CA MET A 30 -5.22 -4.43 12.56
C MET A 30 -5.47 -5.05 13.94
N LYS A 31 -4.96 -4.44 15.02
CA LYS A 31 -5.19 -4.91 16.38
C LYS A 31 -6.67 -4.96 16.76
N ARG A 32 -7.47 -4.00 16.28
CA ARG A 32 -8.90 -3.87 16.59
C ARG A 32 -9.80 -4.72 15.71
N ASP A 33 -9.44 -4.84 14.45
CA ASP A 33 -10.35 -5.41 13.45
C ASP A 33 -10.09 -6.89 13.19
N LEU A 34 -8.84 -7.39 13.36
CA LEU A 34 -8.53 -8.80 13.18
C LEU A 34 -9.36 -9.73 14.05
N PRO A 35 -9.56 -9.47 15.36
CA PRO A 35 -10.41 -10.33 16.20
C PRO A 35 -11.86 -10.40 15.72
N LYS A 36 -12.41 -9.27 15.26
CA LYS A 36 -13.78 -9.22 14.71
C LYS A 36 -13.88 -10.01 13.42
N TYR A 37 -12.91 -9.82 12.52
CA TYR A 37 -12.86 -10.55 11.26
C TYR A 37 -12.78 -12.08 11.48
N ILE A 38 -11.92 -12.53 12.39
CA ILE A 38 -11.80 -13.94 12.72
C ILE A 38 -13.11 -14.49 13.29
N LEU A 39 -13.72 -13.76 14.21
CA LEU A 39 -15.00 -14.17 14.82
C LEU A 39 -16.12 -14.33 13.78
N GLU A 40 -16.18 -13.44 12.79
CA GLU A 40 -17.26 -13.40 11.80
C GLU A 40 -17.05 -14.35 10.63
N HIS A 41 -15.79 -14.59 10.23
CA HIS A 41 -15.47 -15.24 8.95
C HIS A 41 -14.62 -16.51 9.04
N ALA A 42 -13.93 -16.75 10.14
CA ALA A 42 -13.10 -17.94 10.27
C ALA A 42 -13.90 -19.18 10.65
N ASN A 43 -13.30 -20.36 10.44
CA ASN A 43 -13.85 -21.60 10.93
C ASN A 43 -13.98 -21.56 12.47
N LYS A 44 -15.09 -22.04 13.01
CA LYS A 44 -15.38 -22.08 14.44
C LYS A 44 -14.35 -22.89 15.25
N ASP A 45 -13.70 -23.86 14.59
CA ASP A 45 -12.66 -24.68 15.21
C ASP A 45 -11.28 -24.01 15.24
N LEU A 46 -11.15 -22.81 14.66
CA LEU A 46 -9.89 -22.07 14.69
C LEU A 46 -9.58 -21.61 16.12
N VAL A 47 -8.40 -22.01 16.59
CA VAL A 47 -7.91 -21.67 17.94
C VAL A 47 -7.42 -20.22 18.02
N ILE A 48 -6.87 -19.69 16.91
CA ILE A 48 -6.37 -18.33 16.80
C ILE A 48 -7.54 -17.34 16.80
N LYS A 49 -7.50 -16.36 17.69
CA LYS A 49 -8.55 -15.34 17.85
C LYS A 49 -8.08 -13.91 17.60
N ASP A 50 -6.79 -13.66 17.75
CA ASP A 50 -6.20 -12.33 17.63
C ASP A 50 -4.72 -12.40 17.22
N ILE A 51 -4.06 -11.24 17.23
CA ILE A 51 -2.65 -11.12 16.83
C ILE A 51 -1.70 -11.75 17.86
N ASP A 52 -2.06 -11.76 19.13
CA ASP A 52 -1.26 -12.37 20.19
C ASP A 52 -1.18 -13.88 20.02
N ASP A 53 -2.28 -14.53 19.64
CA ASP A 53 -2.31 -15.95 19.31
C ASP A 53 -1.44 -16.27 18.09
N ILE A 54 -1.44 -15.40 17.06
CA ILE A 54 -0.58 -15.56 15.88
C ILE A 54 0.90 -15.47 16.27
N VAL A 55 1.26 -14.48 17.08
CA VAL A 55 2.64 -14.31 17.56
C VAL A 55 3.08 -15.50 18.40
N LYS A 56 2.19 -16.00 19.27
CA LYS A 56 2.44 -17.20 20.08
C LYS A 56 2.67 -18.43 19.20
N PHE A 57 1.79 -18.68 18.24
CA PHE A 57 1.95 -19.78 17.27
C PHE A 57 3.27 -19.68 16.50
N ASN A 58 3.62 -18.50 16.01
CA ASN A 58 4.88 -18.30 15.30
C ASN A 58 6.11 -18.58 16.17
N ASN A 59 6.04 -18.24 17.47
CA ASN A 59 7.13 -18.47 18.41
C ASN A 59 7.35 -19.96 18.73
N GLU A 60 6.39 -20.85 18.52
CA GLU A 60 6.58 -22.29 18.68
C GLU A 60 7.64 -22.85 17.73
N ASN A 61 7.73 -22.31 16.51
CA ASN A 61 8.79 -22.58 15.56
C ASN A 61 9.02 -21.38 14.64
N ILE A 62 9.76 -20.40 15.13
CA ILE A 62 9.98 -19.12 14.43
C ILE A 62 10.64 -19.28 13.04
N ILE A 63 11.50 -20.28 12.87
CA ILE A 63 12.18 -20.53 11.60
C ILE A 63 11.19 -21.03 10.55
N LEU A 64 10.23 -21.85 10.94
CA LEU A 64 9.22 -22.41 10.04
C LEU A 64 8.05 -21.45 9.82
N HIS A 65 7.52 -20.87 10.92
CA HIS A 65 6.27 -20.10 10.87
C HIS A 65 6.48 -18.62 10.48
N ALA A 66 7.66 -18.05 10.77
CA ALA A 66 7.97 -16.67 10.42
C ALA A 66 9.42 -16.50 9.89
N PRO A 67 9.78 -17.18 8.77
CA PRO A 67 11.14 -17.21 8.23
C PRO A 67 11.69 -15.83 7.83
N TYR A 68 10.79 -14.86 7.62
CA TYR A 68 11.13 -13.47 7.28
C TYR A 68 10.94 -12.51 8.45
N ASN A 69 10.90 -13.02 9.70
CA ASN A 69 10.60 -12.35 10.98
C ASN A 69 9.13 -11.95 11.17
N GLN A 70 8.79 -11.47 12.37
CA GLN A 70 7.44 -11.02 12.72
C GLN A 70 7.42 -9.67 13.45
N HIS A 71 8.38 -8.78 13.16
CA HIS A 71 8.49 -7.51 13.87
C HIS A 71 7.20 -6.65 13.74
N LEU A 72 6.50 -6.70 12.58
CA LEU A 72 5.22 -6.01 12.39
C LEU A 72 4.13 -6.54 13.32
N PHE A 73 4.05 -7.85 13.51
CA PHE A 73 3.08 -8.44 14.45
C PHE A 73 3.39 -8.04 15.89
N ASN A 74 4.67 -8.01 16.26
CA ASN A 74 5.08 -7.52 17.57
C ASN A 74 4.71 -6.04 17.77
N GLU A 75 4.86 -5.19 16.76
CA GLU A 75 4.40 -3.79 16.82
C GLU A 75 2.89 -3.68 17.05
N ILE A 76 2.09 -4.57 16.44
CA ILE A 76 0.64 -4.60 16.62
C ILE A 76 0.30 -5.03 18.05
N VAL A 77 0.94 -6.08 18.56
CA VAL A 77 0.76 -6.55 19.96
C VAL A 77 1.01 -5.41 20.96
N TYR A 78 2.10 -4.68 20.78
CA TYR A 78 2.49 -3.58 21.68
C TYR A 78 1.84 -2.23 21.36
N ASP A 79 0.90 -2.19 20.40
CA ASP A 79 0.22 -0.94 20.09
C ASP A 79 -0.66 -0.46 21.27
N THR A 80 -0.50 0.81 21.64
CA THR A 80 -1.20 1.47 22.76
C THR A 80 -1.96 2.73 22.32
N VAL A 81 -2.15 2.92 21.01
CA VAL A 81 -2.86 4.06 20.46
C VAL A 81 -4.32 4.04 20.95
N THR A 82 -4.79 5.14 21.53
CA THR A 82 -6.19 5.29 21.94
C THR A 82 -7.10 5.53 20.73
N ASP A 83 -8.41 5.26 20.87
CA ASP A 83 -9.36 5.48 19.78
C ASP A 83 -9.44 6.95 19.35
N SER A 84 -9.40 7.87 20.32
CA SER A 84 -9.37 9.30 20.02
C SER A 84 -8.12 9.72 19.24
N SER A 85 -6.95 9.23 19.64
CA SER A 85 -5.70 9.47 18.93
C SER A 85 -5.72 8.88 17.52
N LEU A 86 -6.30 7.68 17.37
CA LEU A 86 -6.42 7.02 16.07
C LEU A 86 -7.31 7.82 15.10
N VAL A 87 -8.44 8.32 15.58
CA VAL A 87 -9.33 9.19 14.79
C VAL A 87 -8.60 10.45 14.33
N GLU A 88 -7.87 11.10 15.22
CA GLU A 88 -7.11 12.32 14.88
C GLU A 88 -5.95 12.03 13.91
N MET A 89 -5.21 10.94 14.11
CA MET A 89 -4.17 10.50 13.16
C MET A 89 -4.74 10.26 11.76
N LYS A 90 -5.88 9.57 11.64
CA LYS A 90 -6.57 9.34 10.36
C LYS A 90 -6.91 10.65 9.67
N LYS A 91 -7.46 11.61 10.40
CA LYS A 91 -7.81 12.93 9.88
C LYS A 91 -6.57 13.70 9.39
N ILE A 92 -5.54 13.83 10.22
CA ILE A 92 -4.31 14.55 9.89
C ILE A 92 -3.63 13.89 8.67
N THR A 93 -3.47 12.57 8.68
CA THR A 93 -2.81 11.83 7.60
C THR A 93 -3.50 12.05 6.27
N LYS A 94 -4.83 11.94 6.25
CA LYS A 94 -5.63 12.19 5.05
C LYS A 94 -5.46 13.62 4.53
N VAL A 95 -5.56 14.62 5.41
CA VAL A 95 -5.44 16.04 5.03
C VAL A 95 -4.06 16.34 4.46
N GLU A 96 -2.99 15.92 5.14
CA GLU A 96 -1.63 16.18 4.70
C GLU A 96 -1.25 15.43 3.42
N ALA A 97 -1.69 14.18 3.26
CA ALA A 97 -1.44 13.41 2.04
C ALA A 97 -2.21 14.00 0.83
N ASN A 98 -3.46 14.41 1.02
CA ASN A 98 -4.24 15.10 -0.01
C ASN A 98 -3.59 16.41 -0.42
N LYS A 99 -3.19 17.24 0.55
CA LYS A 99 -2.52 18.52 0.30
C LYS A 99 -1.23 18.31 -0.50
N PHE A 100 -0.44 17.29 -0.14
CA PHE A 100 0.81 16.96 -0.82
C PHE A 100 0.58 16.55 -2.28
N LEU A 101 -0.28 15.56 -2.54
CA LEU A 101 -0.51 15.05 -3.89
C LEU A 101 -1.24 16.07 -4.77
N ASN A 102 -2.25 16.78 -4.24
CA ASN A 102 -2.94 17.81 -5.00
C ASN A 102 -1.99 18.95 -5.39
N LYS A 103 -1.13 19.40 -4.46
CA LYS A 103 -0.16 20.45 -4.77
C LYS A 103 0.77 20.05 -5.93
N ILE A 104 1.27 18.81 -5.94
CA ILE A 104 2.12 18.34 -7.05
C ILE A 104 1.36 18.34 -8.38
N MET A 105 0.11 17.85 -8.36
CA MET A 105 -0.71 17.76 -9.57
C MET A 105 -1.14 19.15 -10.06
N ASP A 106 -1.50 20.07 -9.16
CA ASP A 106 -1.93 21.42 -9.51
C ASP A 106 -0.77 22.29 -10.00
N ASP A 107 0.38 22.27 -9.30
CA ASP A 107 1.55 23.07 -9.67
C ASP A 107 2.14 22.68 -11.05
N ASN A 108 1.87 21.48 -11.53
CA ASN A 108 2.44 20.95 -12.77
C ASN A 108 1.38 20.58 -13.83
N ASP A 109 0.11 20.82 -13.54
CA ASP A 109 -1.04 20.46 -14.40
C ASP A 109 -1.03 18.97 -14.79
N PHE A 110 -0.87 18.08 -13.80
CA PHE A 110 -0.82 16.63 -14.01
C PHE A 110 -2.19 15.98 -13.86
N ASP A 111 -2.54 15.14 -14.81
CA ASP A 111 -3.66 14.20 -14.69
C ASP A 111 -3.31 12.98 -13.84
N VAL A 112 -2.05 12.53 -13.91
CA VAL A 112 -1.56 11.30 -13.29
C VAL A 112 -0.15 11.48 -12.78
N PHE A 113 0.09 11.02 -11.56
CA PHE A 113 1.42 10.87 -10.98
C PHE A 113 1.92 9.44 -11.20
N ILE A 114 3.21 9.28 -11.51
CA ILE A 114 3.82 7.98 -11.77
C ILE A 114 4.91 7.73 -10.74
N SER A 115 4.92 6.53 -10.16
CA SER A 115 5.99 6.05 -9.29
C SER A 115 6.49 4.67 -9.71
N VAL A 116 7.69 4.31 -9.27
CA VAL A 116 8.25 2.98 -9.47
C VAL A 116 7.78 2.07 -8.33
N ASP A 117 7.42 0.85 -8.66
CA ASP A 117 6.92 -0.15 -7.73
C ASP A 117 5.80 0.44 -6.83
N ASN A 118 5.95 0.35 -5.51
CA ASN A 118 4.97 0.87 -4.55
C ASN A 118 5.45 2.09 -3.76
N ASP A 119 6.48 2.80 -4.21
CA ASP A 119 7.11 3.91 -3.47
C ASP A 119 6.11 4.96 -2.97
N MET A 120 5.11 5.29 -3.79
CA MET A 120 4.10 6.29 -3.43
C MET A 120 2.76 5.68 -3.00
N ALA A 121 2.65 4.35 -2.94
CA ALA A 121 1.38 3.66 -2.64
C ALA A 121 0.84 4.02 -1.24
N GLY A 122 1.71 4.10 -0.23
CA GLY A 122 1.31 4.52 1.12
C GLY A 122 0.78 5.94 1.18
N ILE A 123 1.36 6.86 0.41
CA ILE A 123 0.88 8.25 0.33
C ILE A 123 -0.46 8.33 -0.42
N ALA A 124 -0.59 7.60 -1.53
CA ALA A 124 -1.84 7.52 -2.29
C ALA A 124 -2.97 6.92 -1.43
N ALA A 125 -2.70 5.83 -0.71
CA ALA A 125 -3.67 5.23 0.21
C ALA A 125 -4.07 6.20 1.33
N ALA A 126 -3.11 6.88 1.95
CA ALA A 126 -3.37 7.88 2.98
C ALA A 126 -4.22 9.06 2.47
N ALA A 127 -4.04 9.46 1.21
CA ALA A 127 -4.82 10.48 0.54
C ALA A 127 -6.20 10.00 0.06
N HIS A 128 -6.48 8.70 0.08
CA HIS A 128 -7.62 8.05 -0.59
C HIS A 128 -7.61 8.31 -2.11
N PHE A 129 -6.44 8.33 -2.70
CA PHE A 129 -6.28 8.42 -4.15
C PHE A 129 -6.15 7.02 -4.74
N PRO A 130 -6.85 6.72 -5.85
CA PRO A 130 -6.72 5.44 -6.51
C PRO A 130 -5.32 5.30 -7.13
N ALA A 131 -4.80 4.09 -7.08
CA ALA A 131 -3.52 3.72 -7.66
C ALA A 131 -3.65 2.40 -8.42
N LEU A 132 -3.03 2.32 -9.60
CA LEU A 132 -2.99 1.13 -10.44
C LEU A 132 -1.54 0.78 -10.75
N THR A 133 -1.13 -0.43 -10.39
CA THR A 133 0.21 -0.95 -10.65
C THR A 133 0.18 -1.97 -11.78
N VAL A 134 1.07 -1.83 -12.74
CA VAL A 134 1.22 -2.78 -13.87
C VAL A 134 2.69 -3.17 -14.06
N PRO A 135 2.99 -4.38 -14.61
CA PRO A 135 4.34 -4.84 -14.81
C PRO A 135 5.14 -3.93 -15.75
N MET A 136 6.30 -3.45 -15.30
CA MET A 136 7.23 -2.63 -16.08
C MET A 136 8.39 -3.46 -16.67
N GLY A 137 8.77 -4.54 -15.99
CA GLY A 137 9.86 -5.42 -16.42
C GLY A 137 10.45 -6.24 -15.31
N TYR A 138 11.71 -6.61 -15.49
CA TYR A 138 12.48 -7.40 -14.53
C TYR A 138 13.88 -6.84 -14.41
N GLN A 139 14.45 -6.86 -13.24
CA GLN A 139 15.85 -6.56 -12.99
C GLN A 139 16.75 -7.70 -13.50
N LYS A 140 18.07 -7.49 -13.48
CA LYS A 140 19.05 -8.48 -13.96
C LYS A 140 19.00 -9.79 -13.16
N ASP A 141 18.67 -9.72 -11.89
CA ASP A 141 18.51 -10.86 -10.98
C ASP A 141 17.15 -11.56 -11.08
N GLY A 142 16.26 -11.06 -11.97
CA GLY A 142 14.92 -11.61 -12.17
C GLY A 142 13.84 -11.01 -11.29
N GLN A 143 14.16 -10.07 -10.39
CA GLN A 143 13.16 -9.38 -9.58
C GLN A 143 12.21 -8.58 -10.46
N PRO A 144 10.87 -8.74 -10.33
CA PRO A 144 9.91 -7.95 -11.09
C PRO A 144 9.96 -6.49 -10.65
N THR A 145 9.76 -5.58 -11.61
CA THR A 145 9.57 -4.16 -11.39
C THR A 145 8.25 -3.71 -11.99
N ASN A 146 7.63 -2.72 -11.38
CA ASN A 146 6.31 -2.25 -11.75
C ASN A 146 6.29 -0.72 -11.93
N ILE A 147 5.31 -0.26 -12.69
CA ILE A 147 4.95 1.16 -12.76
C ILE A 147 3.59 1.35 -12.10
N THR A 148 3.50 2.33 -11.21
CA THR A 148 2.28 2.67 -10.49
C THR A 148 1.77 4.03 -10.96
N PHE A 149 0.53 4.05 -11.45
CA PHE A 149 -0.20 5.26 -11.83
C PHE A 149 -1.10 5.67 -10.68
N ILE A 150 -1.07 6.94 -10.31
CA ILE A 150 -1.86 7.51 -9.21
C ILE A 150 -2.61 8.73 -9.76
N THR A 151 -3.91 8.81 -9.48
CA THR A 151 -4.72 9.97 -9.87
C THR A 151 -5.64 10.41 -8.74
N ARG A 152 -6.36 11.51 -8.95
CA ARG A 152 -7.33 12.04 -7.98
C ARG A 152 -8.47 11.06 -7.72
N SER A 153 -9.08 11.16 -6.56
CA SER A 153 -10.24 10.34 -6.17
C SER A 153 -11.31 10.33 -7.25
N PHE A 154 -11.94 9.17 -7.45
CA PHE A 154 -13.02 8.94 -8.44
C PHE A 154 -12.60 9.12 -9.91
N LYS A 155 -11.30 8.98 -10.22
CA LYS A 155 -10.76 8.99 -11.59
C LYS A 155 -10.19 7.63 -12.01
N GLU A 156 -10.69 6.54 -11.46
CA GLU A 156 -10.23 5.16 -11.71
C GLU A 156 -10.26 4.80 -13.19
N GLN A 157 -11.25 5.32 -13.94
CA GLN A 157 -11.35 5.05 -15.38
C GLN A 157 -10.11 5.51 -16.15
N LEU A 158 -9.51 6.64 -15.74
CA LEU A 158 -8.26 7.11 -16.34
C LEU A 158 -7.12 6.12 -16.09
N LEU A 159 -7.03 5.57 -14.88
CA LEU A 159 -6.02 4.56 -14.55
C LEU A 159 -6.18 3.29 -15.37
N TYR A 160 -7.41 2.79 -15.53
CA TYR A 160 -7.67 1.62 -16.37
C TYR A 160 -7.28 1.85 -17.82
N ASN A 161 -7.60 3.00 -18.39
CA ASN A 161 -7.24 3.35 -19.76
C ASN A 161 -5.71 3.40 -19.94
N LEU A 162 -4.98 4.01 -18.99
CA LEU A 162 -3.53 4.10 -19.02
C LEU A 162 -2.87 2.74 -18.80
N GLY A 163 -3.29 1.99 -17.79
CA GLY A 163 -2.76 0.68 -17.49
C GLY A 163 -2.96 -0.28 -18.65
N TYR A 164 -4.15 -0.34 -19.24
CA TYR A 164 -4.45 -1.15 -20.42
C TYR A 164 -3.55 -0.78 -21.61
N ALA A 165 -3.45 0.52 -21.92
CA ALA A 165 -2.61 0.97 -23.04
C ALA A 165 -1.13 0.66 -22.80
N TYR A 166 -0.65 0.84 -21.58
CA TYR A 166 0.72 0.51 -21.19
C TYR A 166 1.00 -0.99 -21.32
N GLU A 167 0.16 -1.86 -20.73
CA GLU A 167 0.34 -3.32 -20.81
C GLU A 167 0.28 -3.84 -22.26
N LYS A 168 -0.71 -3.36 -23.02
CA LYS A 168 -0.86 -3.72 -24.44
C LYS A 168 0.40 -3.38 -25.27
N LYS A 169 1.04 -2.26 -24.98
CA LYS A 169 2.25 -1.81 -25.69
C LYS A 169 3.52 -2.46 -25.15
N SER A 170 3.69 -2.51 -23.84
CA SER A 170 4.91 -2.98 -23.19
C SER A 170 5.08 -4.50 -23.20
N LYS A 171 3.98 -5.25 -23.03
CA LYS A 171 3.94 -6.73 -22.97
C LYS A 171 4.99 -7.31 -22.00
N LYS A 172 5.19 -6.66 -20.85
CA LYS A 172 6.24 -7.02 -19.88
C LYS A 172 5.82 -8.12 -18.91
N ARG A 173 4.52 -8.39 -18.77
CA ARG A 173 4.03 -9.45 -17.88
C ARG A 173 4.52 -10.82 -18.38
N LYS A 174 5.06 -11.64 -17.47
CA LYS A 174 5.42 -13.04 -17.71
C LYS A 174 4.83 -13.89 -16.59
N SER A 175 4.31 -15.07 -16.92
CA SER A 175 3.91 -16.05 -15.91
C SER A 175 5.14 -16.64 -15.22
N PRO A 176 5.08 -16.92 -13.90
CA PRO A 176 6.15 -17.61 -13.19
C PRO A 176 6.35 -19.02 -13.78
N LYS A 177 7.60 -19.39 -14.06
CA LYS A 177 7.90 -20.66 -14.74
C LYS A 177 7.67 -21.92 -13.88
N ASN A 178 7.71 -21.78 -12.55
CA ASN A 178 7.73 -22.89 -11.60
C ASN A 178 6.40 -23.08 -10.86
N TYR A 179 5.29 -22.50 -11.34
CA TYR A 179 3.99 -22.52 -10.65
C TYR A 179 2.85 -22.92 -11.59
N ASN A 180 3.13 -23.76 -12.56
CA ASN A 180 2.13 -24.38 -13.47
C ASN A 180 1.84 -25.80 -13.04
#